data_dd6071c9973e4d12ce1b8e84afc27ad8
#
_entry.id   dd6071c9973e4d12ce1b8e84afc27ad8
#
_cell.length_a   1.000
_cell.length_b   1.000
_cell.length_c   1.000
_cell.angle_alpha   90.00
_cell.angle_beta   90.00
_cell.angle_gamma   90.00
#
_symmetry.space_group_name_H-M   'P 1'
#
loop_
_entity.id
_entity.type
_entity.pdbx_description
1 polymer ?
#
loop_
_entity_poly.entity_id
_entity_poly.type
_entity_poly.pdbx_seq_one_letter_code
_entity_poly.pdbx_strand_id
1 'polypeptide(L)'
;MQAVVVCGLGRFGLQVVESLCGCGCGVTVIADERTTAERLERAAAAGARIVRGDFRARITRAAAGLADCRAAVLTTSSDVDNLEAALEIRGEAPAVRVVMRHSQPQLCRRFEADFGIAAALTPADLAAGAFVAAALAVPSAAAPAARRPAMLPRRPVRVEFIAIPLLLVGIYLAAIVVFHFSLGLSWIDAVYFTTTVVTTVGFGDINLQHAPVAVKLFGVALMFAGVLLIAITASLLAVFVLTGTAEKLRNELRARRLRDHVVVCGLGSVGTAVARDLSGRGIPVVVIDPVADDEMHRETNPRCPVIVGDATRPVILHRAGIERARALVACTSNDALNLEIGLTAQSVAEASRSGRPLRLVMRCFDADLARRIHAVSDNYTLVSEAKIAAEVFVRRALEPA
;
A
#
# COMPACT_ATOMS: atom_id res chain seq x y z
N MET A 1 42.38 13.35 -5.87
CA MET A 1 40.97 12.91 -6.19
C MET A 1 40.32 12.53 -4.88
N GLN A 2 39.08 12.97 -4.65
CA GLN A 2 38.37 12.62 -3.42
C GLN A 2 37.86 11.18 -3.57
N ALA A 3 38.40 10.24 -2.80
CA ALA A 3 37.99 8.85 -2.82
C ALA A 3 36.70 8.67 -1.99
N VAL A 4 35.71 7.97 -2.53
CA VAL A 4 34.45 7.62 -1.84
C VAL A 4 34.26 6.11 -1.92
N VAL A 5 33.93 5.49 -0.80
CA VAL A 5 33.58 4.07 -0.74
C VAL A 5 32.06 3.91 -0.66
N VAL A 6 31.48 3.16 -1.59
CA VAL A 6 30.05 2.83 -1.60
C VAL A 6 29.85 1.39 -1.15
N CYS A 7 29.08 1.17 -0.08
CA CYS A 7 28.77 -0.13 0.46
C CYS A 7 27.40 -0.61 -0.01
N GLY A 8 27.39 -1.63 -0.88
CA GLY A 8 26.20 -2.21 -1.49
C GLY A 8 25.95 -1.73 -2.92
N LEU A 9 25.82 -2.67 -3.86
CA LEU A 9 25.56 -2.41 -5.27
C LEU A 9 24.14 -2.89 -5.67
N GLY A 10 23.14 -2.46 -4.88
CA GLY A 10 21.73 -2.60 -5.25
C GLY A 10 21.33 -1.59 -6.35
N ARG A 11 20.04 -1.55 -6.72
CA ARG A 11 19.55 -0.56 -7.71
C ARG A 11 19.86 0.88 -7.28
N PHE A 12 19.68 1.19 -6.00
CA PHE A 12 19.99 2.50 -5.45
C PHE A 12 21.50 2.76 -5.39
N GLY A 13 22.28 1.77 -4.90
CA GLY A 13 23.74 1.89 -4.82
C GLY A 13 24.39 2.15 -6.18
N LEU A 14 23.89 1.49 -7.24
CA LEU A 14 24.38 1.73 -8.61
C LEU A 14 24.16 3.18 -9.05
N GLN A 15 22.98 3.77 -8.76
CA GLN A 15 22.72 5.17 -9.07
C GLN A 15 23.64 6.12 -8.31
N VAL A 16 23.95 5.82 -7.05
CA VAL A 16 24.93 6.61 -6.26
C VAL A 16 26.32 6.50 -6.87
N VAL A 17 26.76 5.30 -7.28
CA VAL A 17 28.07 5.07 -7.96
C VAL A 17 28.13 5.85 -9.26
N GLU A 18 27.14 5.70 -10.15
CA GLU A 18 27.09 6.41 -11.44
C GLU A 18 27.13 7.94 -11.24
N SER A 19 26.40 8.45 -10.24
CA SER A 19 26.37 9.90 -9.93
C SER A 19 27.71 10.40 -9.38
N LEU A 20 28.36 9.65 -8.48
CA LEU A 20 29.69 10.01 -7.94
C LEU A 20 30.78 9.98 -9.02
N CYS A 21 30.80 8.94 -9.86
CA CYS A 21 31.72 8.86 -11.00
C CYS A 21 31.50 10.02 -11.98
N GLY A 22 30.24 10.37 -12.25
CA GLY A 22 29.87 11.52 -13.09
C GLY A 22 30.35 12.87 -12.55
N CYS A 23 30.52 12.97 -11.20
CA CYS A 23 31.12 14.14 -10.54
C CYS A 23 32.67 14.12 -10.55
N GLY A 24 33.32 13.14 -11.17
CA GLY A 24 34.77 13.02 -11.20
C GLY A 24 35.40 12.50 -9.92
N CYS A 25 34.63 11.87 -9.03
CA CYS A 25 35.15 11.24 -7.82
C CYS A 25 35.81 9.88 -8.14
N GLY A 26 36.86 9.52 -7.39
CA GLY A 26 37.38 8.15 -7.36
C GLY A 26 36.44 7.29 -6.51
N VAL A 27 35.74 6.34 -7.13
CA VAL A 27 34.76 5.50 -6.43
C VAL A 27 35.27 4.08 -6.28
N THR A 28 35.22 3.55 -5.07
CA THR A 28 35.35 2.13 -4.80
C THR A 28 34.02 1.60 -4.29
N VAL A 29 33.50 0.53 -4.89
CA VAL A 29 32.23 -0.08 -4.45
C VAL A 29 32.50 -1.46 -3.83
N ILE A 30 31.91 -1.72 -2.68
CA ILE A 30 31.89 -3.05 -2.05
C ILE A 30 30.59 -3.73 -2.48
N ALA A 31 30.71 -4.83 -3.22
CA ALA A 31 29.58 -5.59 -3.76
C ALA A 31 29.57 -7.01 -3.18
N ASP A 32 28.43 -7.45 -2.69
CA ASP A 32 28.21 -8.80 -2.19
C ASP A 32 28.10 -9.84 -3.34
N GLU A 33 28.05 -11.12 -2.98
CA GLU A 33 27.94 -12.21 -3.97
C GLU A 33 26.60 -12.24 -4.70
N ARG A 34 25.56 -11.61 -4.13
CA ARG A 34 24.20 -11.55 -4.70
C ARG A 34 24.07 -10.46 -5.77
N THR A 35 25.09 -9.63 -5.94
CA THR A 35 25.10 -8.57 -6.93
C THR A 35 25.15 -9.17 -8.35
N THR A 36 24.20 -8.79 -9.21
CA THR A 36 24.10 -9.29 -10.58
C THR A 36 25.28 -8.83 -11.46
N ALA A 37 25.67 -9.64 -12.45
CA ALA A 37 26.75 -9.32 -13.39
C ALA A 37 26.49 -7.98 -14.10
N GLU A 38 25.27 -7.73 -14.54
CA GLU A 38 24.86 -6.48 -15.19
C GLU A 38 25.21 -5.23 -14.34
N ARG A 39 24.95 -5.27 -13.02
CA ARG A 39 25.25 -4.12 -12.15
C ARG A 39 26.74 -3.94 -11.93
N LEU A 40 27.49 -5.03 -11.88
CA LEU A 40 28.95 -4.98 -11.78
C LEU A 40 29.55 -4.36 -13.05
N GLU A 41 29.11 -4.79 -14.22
CA GLU A 41 29.53 -4.25 -15.51
C GLU A 41 29.20 -2.77 -15.64
N ARG A 42 28.01 -2.34 -15.24
CA ARG A 42 27.60 -0.92 -15.25
C ARG A 42 28.44 -0.08 -14.31
N ALA A 43 28.72 -0.57 -13.09
CA ALA A 43 29.55 0.14 -12.13
C ALA A 43 31.00 0.25 -12.64
N ALA A 44 31.56 -0.81 -13.25
CA ALA A 44 32.87 -0.79 -13.87
C ALA A 44 32.93 0.16 -15.10
N ALA A 45 31.90 0.15 -15.93
CA ALA A 45 31.77 1.05 -17.09
C ALA A 45 31.69 2.54 -16.65
N ALA A 46 31.11 2.81 -15.48
CA ALA A 46 31.10 4.15 -14.89
C ALA A 46 32.47 4.57 -14.31
N GLY A 47 33.46 3.67 -14.25
CA GLY A 47 34.82 3.93 -13.74
C GLY A 47 35.00 3.59 -12.26
N ALA A 48 34.08 2.87 -11.62
CA ALA A 48 34.23 2.45 -10.23
C ALA A 48 35.13 1.23 -10.09
N ARG A 49 35.98 1.22 -9.08
CA ARG A 49 36.73 0.04 -8.62
C ARG A 49 35.83 -0.87 -7.82
N ILE A 50 35.78 -2.17 -8.13
CA ILE A 50 34.92 -3.14 -7.47
C ILE A 50 35.74 -3.99 -6.49
N VAL A 51 35.27 -4.08 -5.23
CA VAL A 51 35.76 -5.01 -4.21
C VAL A 51 34.61 -5.96 -3.88
N ARG A 52 34.87 -7.27 -3.98
CA ARG A 52 33.88 -8.30 -3.66
C ARG A 52 33.98 -8.69 -2.18
N GLY A 53 32.84 -8.75 -1.51
CA GLY A 53 32.77 -9.22 -0.11
C GLY A 53 31.67 -8.55 0.70
N ASP A 54 31.61 -8.92 1.97
CA ASP A 54 30.72 -8.31 2.94
C ASP A 54 31.34 -7.00 3.46
N PHE A 55 30.64 -5.89 3.30
CA PHE A 55 31.09 -4.56 3.75
C PHE A 55 31.10 -4.42 5.29
N ARG A 56 30.47 -5.33 6.04
CA ARG A 56 30.58 -5.42 7.50
C ARG A 56 31.92 -6.03 7.94
N ALA A 57 32.56 -6.78 7.08
CA ALA A 57 33.86 -7.37 7.40
C ALA A 57 34.97 -6.32 7.28
N ARG A 58 35.76 -6.16 8.35
CA ARG A 58 36.89 -5.22 8.43
C ARG A 58 37.90 -5.42 7.30
N ILE A 59 38.18 -6.67 6.95
CA ILE A 59 39.12 -7.01 5.87
C ILE A 59 38.64 -6.48 4.50
N THR A 60 37.35 -6.55 4.24
CA THR A 60 36.74 -6.04 3.01
C THR A 60 36.80 -4.52 2.95
N ARG A 61 36.51 -3.85 4.09
CA ARG A 61 36.62 -2.39 4.20
C ARG A 61 38.05 -1.90 4.01
N ALA A 62 39.02 -2.59 4.59
CA ALA A 62 40.44 -2.29 4.40
C ALA A 62 40.88 -2.47 2.94
N ALA A 63 40.47 -3.57 2.28
CA ALA A 63 40.69 -3.79 0.84
C ALA A 63 40.07 -2.72 -0.05
N ALA A 64 38.98 -2.10 0.38
CA ALA A 64 38.33 -1.00 -0.32
C ALA A 64 39.02 0.35 -0.09
N GLY A 65 39.98 0.44 0.82
CA GLY A 65 40.69 1.70 1.19
C GLY A 65 39.81 2.66 2.00
N LEU A 66 38.96 2.09 2.86
CA LEU A 66 37.96 2.87 3.59
C LEU A 66 38.61 3.87 4.56
N ALA A 67 39.70 3.52 5.21
CA ALA A 67 40.38 4.39 6.19
C ALA A 67 40.89 5.72 5.57
N ASP A 68 41.23 5.70 4.28
CA ASP A 68 41.82 6.83 3.56
C ASP A 68 40.78 7.55 2.66
N CYS A 69 39.51 7.12 2.72
CA CYS A 69 38.48 7.75 1.89
C CYS A 69 37.88 9.00 2.59
N ARG A 70 37.34 9.90 1.77
CA ARG A 70 36.60 11.07 2.27
C ARG A 70 35.27 10.70 2.89
N ALA A 71 34.54 9.80 2.24
CA ALA A 71 33.22 9.40 2.68
C ALA A 71 32.93 7.93 2.40
N ALA A 72 32.15 7.32 3.28
CA ALA A 72 31.53 6.01 3.11
C ALA A 72 30.02 6.19 2.94
N VAL A 73 29.47 5.63 1.87
CA VAL A 73 28.02 5.71 1.54
C VAL A 73 27.41 4.32 1.63
N LEU A 74 26.56 4.11 2.61
CA LEU A 74 25.87 2.83 2.87
C LEU A 74 24.50 2.83 2.19
N THR A 75 24.32 1.95 1.21
CA THR A 75 23.19 2.03 0.27
C THR A 75 22.31 0.79 0.23
N THR A 76 22.56 -0.20 1.11
CA THR A 76 21.79 -1.45 1.09
C THR A 76 20.33 -1.25 1.52
N SER A 77 19.49 -2.24 1.26
CA SER A 77 18.10 -2.24 1.72
C SER A 77 17.92 -2.71 3.16
N SER A 78 18.98 -3.22 3.79
CA SER A 78 18.98 -3.65 5.18
C SER A 78 19.39 -2.48 6.08
N ASP A 79 18.45 -1.97 6.85
CA ASP A 79 18.70 -0.90 7.81
C ASP A 79 19.69 -1.33 8.91
N VAL A 80 19.59 -2.61 9.33
CA VAL A 80 20.45 -3.18 10.36
C VAL A 80 21.90 -3.25 9.87
N ASP A 81 22.12 -3.80 8.66
CA ASP A 81 23.48 -3.91 8.11
C ASP A 81 24.13 -2.54 7.86
N ASN A 82 23.31 -1.56 7.41
CA ASN A 82 23.78 -0.19 7.21
C ASN A 82 24.19 0.44 8.56
N LEU A 83 23.39 0.26 9.61
CA LEU A 83 23.69 0.82 10.93
C LEU A 83 24.90 0.16 11.55
N GLU A 84 25.00 -1.18 11.52
CA GLU A 84 26.13 -1.95 12.03
C GLU A 84 27.44 -1.45 11.39
N ALA A 85 27.47 -1.42 10.06
CA ALA A 85 28.65 -0.93 9.34
C ALA A 85 28.95 0.54 9.61
N ALA A 86 27.93 1.39 9.75
CA ALA A 86 28.14 2.80 10.07
C ALA A 86 28.83 2.99 11.43
N LEU A 87 28.41 2.24 12.44
CA LEU A 87 29.00 2.30 13.79
C LEU A 87 30.44 1.77 13.80
N GLU A 88 30.71 0.66 13.09
CA GLU A 88 32.05 0.12 12.96
C GLU A 88 32.99 1.10 12.22
N ILE A 89 32.54 1.68 11.12
CA ILE A 89 33.33 2.68 10.38
C ILE A 89 33.65 3.89 11.26
N ARG A 90 32.69 4.36 12.04
CA ARG A 90 32.92 5.46 12.99
C ARG A 90 33.96 5.12 14.05
N GLY A 91 33.99 3.87 14.52
CA GLY A 91 35.01 3.37 15.48
C GLY A 91 36.38 3.21 14.84
N GLU A 92 36.45 2.69 13.60
CA GLU A 92 37.72 2.39 12.91
C GLU A 92 38.36 3.64 12.27
N ALA A 93 37.55 4.50 11.67
CA ALA A 93 37.99 5.66 10.91
C ALA A 93 37.12 6.90 11.22
N PRO A 94 37.28 7.55 12.37
CA PRO A 94 36.46 8.68 12.83
C PRO A 94 36.46 9.88 11.88
N ALA A 95 37.50 10.03 11.06
CA ALA A 95 37.62 11.12 10.07
C ALA A 95 36.77 10.88 8.81
N VAL A 96 36.34 9.65 8.56
CA VAL A 96 35.54 9.29 7.39
C VAL A 96 34.09 9.77 7.58
N ARG A 97 33.59 10.50 6.61
CA ARG A 97 32.20 10.96 6.61
C ARG A 97 31.27 9.81 6.26
N VAL A 98 30.38 9.42 7.18
CA VAL A 98 29.42 8.33 6.96
C VAL A 98 28.08 8.88 6.53
N VAL A 99 27.61 8.47 5.33
CA VAL A 99 26.27 8.74 4.83
C VAL A 99 25.53 7.42 4.66
N MET A 100 24.43 7.22 5.35
CA MET A 100 23.71 5.96 5.31
C MET A 100 22.26 6.10 4.88
N ARG A 101 21.78 5.05 4.22
CA ARG A 101 20.36 4.84 3.94
C ARG A 101 19.68 4.23 5.17
N HIS A 102 18.50 4.74 5.51
CA HIS A 102 17.62 4.16 6.51
C HIS A 102 16.15 4.31 6.09
N SER A 103 15.29 3.36 6.45
CA SER A 103 13.88 3.38 6.05
C SER A 103 12.99 4.26 6.94
N GLN A 104 13.39 4.49 8.21
CA GLN A 104 12.61 5.24 9.19
C GLN A 104 13.14 6.66 9.42
N PRO A 105 12.45 7.70 8.94
CA PRO A 105 12.91 9.09 9.03
C PRO A 105 13.09 9.60 10.47
N GLN A 106 12.27 9.06 11.40
CA GLN A 106 12.33 9.48 12.81
C GLN A 106 13.66 9.07 13.47
N LEU A 107 14.24 7.93 13.05
CA LEU A 107 15.52 7.44 13.57
C LEU A 107 16.71 8.14 12.93
N CYS A 108 16.58 8.63 11.70
CA CYS A 108 17.67 9.29 10.99
C CYS A 108 18.26 10.45 11.81
N ARG A 109 17.41 11.31 12.39
CA ARG A 109 17.87 12.44 13.23
C ARG A 109 18.60 12.00 14.49
N ARG A 110 18.21 10.87 15.10
CA ARG A 110 18.90 10.31 16.26
C ARG A 110 20.25 9.75 15.87
N PHE A 111 20.35 9.06 14.75
CA PHE A 111 21.63 8.53 14.26
C PHE A 111 22.64 9.66 13.97
N GLU A 112 22.19 10.77 13.43
CA GLU A 112 23.02 11.95 13.22
C GLU A 112 23.45 12.58 14.55
N ALA A 113 22.53 12.76 15.49
CA ALA A 113 22.80 13.44 16.77
C ALA A 113 23.60 12.59 17.76
N ASP A 114 23.21 11.32 17.93
CA ASP A 114 23.70 10.48 19.03
C ASP A 114 24.91 9.63 18.63
N PHE A 115 25.05 9.29 17.34
CA PHE A 115 26.09 8.37 16.84
C PHE A 115 27.11 9.06 15.92
N GLY A 116 27.00 10.36 15.70
CA GLY A 116 27.93 11.12 14.87
C GLY A 116 27.95 10.70 13.39
N ILE A 117 26.84 10.14 12.89
CA ILE A 117 26.66 9.82 11.48
C ILE A 117 26.42 11.15 10.73
N ALA A 118 27.19 11.39 9.69
CA ALA A 118 27.15 12.68 8.99
C ALA A 118 25.82 12.95 8.30
N ALA A 119 25.17 11.91 7.76
CA ALA A 119 23.80 11.97 7.27
C ALA A 119 23.17 10.57 7.27
N ALA A 120 21.97 10.47 7.84
CA ALA A 120 21.09 9.32 7.71
C ALA A 120 19.85 9.73 6.92
N LEU A 121 19.60 9.12 5.78
CA LEU A 121 18.65 9.60 4.80
C LEU A 121 17.66 8.50 4.36
N THR A 122 16.40 8.89 4.19
CA THR A 122 15.36 8.01 3.67
C THR A 122 15.09 8.35 2.20
N PRO A 123 15.51 7.51 1.24
CA PRO A 123 15.31 7.78 -0.19
C PRO A 123 13.88 8.09 -0.58
N ALA A 124 12.92 7.38 0.03
CA ALA A 124 11.50 7.57 -0.23
C ALA A 124 11.02 8.99 0.12
N ASP A 125 11.42 9.52 1.28
CA ASP A 125 11.03 10.86 1.70
C ASP A 125 11.69 11.95 0.83
N LEU A 126 12.93 11.73 0.40
CA LEU A 126 13.62 12.64 -0.50
C LEU A 126 12.92 12.75 -1.87
N ALA A 127 12.36 11.65 -2.34
CA ALA A 127 11.68 11.61 -3.63
C ALA A 127 10.19 11.97 -3.57
N ALA A 128 9.54 11.85 -2.39
CA ALA A 128 8.09 12.04 -2.24
C ALA A 128 7.60 13.36 -2.83
N GLY A 129 8.32 14.46 -2.58
CA GLY A 129 7.98 15.77 -3.12
C GLY A 129 7.92 15.82 -4.64
N ALA A 130 8.77 15.08 -5.34
CA ALA A 130 8.77 15.01 -6.81
C ALA A 130 7.55 14.25 -7.34
N PHE A 131 7.18 13.15 -6.70
CA PHE A 131 5.94 12.41 -7.02
C PHE A 131 4.70 13.30 -6.80
N VAL A 132 4.66 14.01 -5.67
CA VAL A 132 3.57 14.92 -5.33
C VAL A 132 3.51 16.09 -6.33
N ALA A 133 4.61 16.72 -6.64
CA ALA A 133 4.66 17.79 -7.64
C ALA A 133 4.17 17.29 -9.01
N ALA A 134 4.60 16.10 -9.44
CA ALA A 134 4.14 15.47 -10.66
C ALA A 134 2.63 15.18 -10.64
N ALA A 135 2.08 14.69 -9.53
CA ALA A 135 0.66 14.38 -9.40
C ALA A 135 -0.24 15.66 -9.39
N LEU A 136 0.30 16.77 -8.91
CA LEU A 136 -0.42 18.04 -8.79
C LEU A 136 -0.21 19.00 -9.97
N ALA A 137 0.73 18.73 -10.86
CA ALA A 137 0.95 19.54 -12.04
C ALA A 137 -0.31 19.61 -12.90
N VAL A 138 -0.58 20.74 -13.55
CA VAL A 138 -1.74 20.90 -14.44
C VAL A 138 -1.57 19.99 -15.66
N PRO A 139 -2.58 19.21 -16.06
CA PRO A 139 -2.49 18.39 -17.27
C PRO A 139 -2.23 19.25 -18.50
N SER A 140 -1.27 18.86 -19.33
CA SER A 140 -1.15 19.43 -20.68
C SER A 140 -2.38 19.03 -21.49
N ALA A 141 -2.98 19.98 -22.21
CA ALA A 141 -4.22 19.75 -22.94
C ALA A 141 -4.01 18.75 -24.08
N ALA A 142 -5.04 17.93 -24.30
CA ALA A 142 -5.28 17.00 -25.41
C ALA A 142 -4.83 15.55 -25.21
N ALA A 143 -5.78 14.74 -24.71
CA ALA A 143 -5.83 13.33 -25.06
C ALA A 143 -7.00 13.10 -26.04
N PRO A 144 -6.84 12.28 -27.09
CA PRO A 144 -7.91 11.99 -28.05
C PRO A 144 -9.02 11.16 -27.42
N ALA A 145 -10.24 11.43 -27.84
CA ALA A 145 -11.45 10.75 -27.37
C ALA A 145 -11.38 9.24 -27.63
N ALA A 146 -11.51 8.46 -26.59
CA ALA A 146 -11.37 7.01 -26.62
C ALA A 146 -12.70 6.26 -26.79
N ARG A 147 -12.57 5.02 -27.23
CA ARG A 147 -13.55 4.02 -27.59
C ARG A 147 -14.54 3.66 -26.47
N ARG A 148 -15.72 3.15 -26.88
CA ARG A 148 -16.86 2.75 -26.02
C ARG A 148 -16.47 1.85 -24.84
N PRO A 149 -17.03 2.10 -23.64
CA PRO A 149 -16.74 1.32 -22.44
C PRO A 149 -17.32 -0.10 -22.53
N ALA A 150 -16.54 -1.08 -22.15
CA ALA A 150 -17.04 -2.40 -21.82
C ALA A 150 -17.80 -2.29 -20.47
N MET A 151 -19.05 -2.71 -20.47
CA MET A 151 -19.87 -2.82 -19.25
C MET A 151 -19.23 -3.87 -18.32
N LEU A 152 -18.64 -3.42 -17.22
CA LEU A 152 -18.09 -4.34 -16.21
C LEU A 152 -19.24 -5.10 -15.53
N PRO A 153 -19.14 -6.42 -15.39
CA PRO A 153 -20.14 -7.21 -14.69
C PRO A 153 -20.21 -6.76 -13.22
N ARG A 154 -21.40 -6.39 -12.77
CA ARG A 154 -21.68 -6.22 -11.35
C ARG A 154 -21.38 -7.54 -10.65
N ARG A 155 -20.43 -7.55 -9.69
CA ARG A 155 -20.25 -8.74 -8.84
C ARG A 155 -21.60 -9.03 -8.17
N PRO A 156 -22.15 -10.25 -8.31
CA PRO A 156 -23.30 -10.62 -7.52
C PRO A 156 -22.86 -10.55 -6.05
N VAL A 157 -23.60 -9.76 -5.26
CA VAL A 157 -23.56 -9.92 -3.80
C VAL A 157 -23.78 -11.41 -3.56
N ARG A 158 -22.94 -12.05 -2.77
CA ARG A 158 -23.12 -13.47 -2.46
C ARG A 158 -24.53 -13.63 -1.92
N VAL A 159 -25.36 -14.27 -2.69
CA VAL A 159 -26.83 -14.43 -2.47
C VAL A 159 -27.08 -14.98 -1.06
N GLU A 160 -26.16 -15.78 -0.54
CA GLU A 160 -26.18 -16.39 0.79
C GLU A 160 -26.32 -15.35 1.93
N PHE A 161 -25.65 -14.18 1.83
CA PHE A 161 -25.73 -13.13 2.85
C PHE A 161 -27.09 -12.40 2.90
N ILE A 162 -27.88 -12.51 1.85
CA ILE A 162 -29.23 -11.92 1.79
C ILE A 162 -30.29 -13.01 1.96
N ALA A 163 -30.12 -14.19 1.36
CA ALA A 163 -31.08 -15.25 1.38
C ALA A 163 -31.32 -15.82 2.77
N ILE A 164 -30.26 -16.00 3.58
CA ILE A 164 -30.39 -16.55 4.94
C ILE A 164 -31.21 -15.60 5.85
N PRO A 165 -30.89 -14.31 6.00
CA PRO A 165 -31.71 -13.38 6.79
C PRO A 165 -33.16 -13.29 6.29
N LEU A 166 -33.39 -13.27 4.98
CA LEU A 166 -34.74 -13.25 4.41
C LEU A 166 -35.53 -14.52 4.74
N LEU A 167 -34.91 -15.69 4.65
CA LEU A 167 -35.54 -16.96 5.03
C LEU A 167 -35.94 -16.94 6.51
N LEU A 168 -35.07 -16.42 7.36
CA LEU A 168 -35.29 -16.35 8.80
C LEU A 168 -36.43 -15.40 9.17
N VAL A 169 -36.49 -14.22 8.54
CA VAL A 169 -37.61 -13.30 8.67
C VAL A 169 -38.91 -13.97 8.17
N GLY A 170 -38.85 -14.72 7.08
CA GLY A 170 -39.97 -15.47 6.55
C GLY A 170 -40.51 -16.52 7.53
N ILE A 171 -39.63 -17.30 8.13
CA ILE A 171 -40.00 -18.30 9.16
C ILE A 171 -40.61 -17.63 10.39
N TYR A 172 -40.03 -16.53 10.86
CA TYR A 172 -40.54 -15.78 11.98
C TYR A 172 -41.95 -15.20 11.72
N LEU A 173 -42.18 -14.60 10.58
CA LEU A 173 -43.49 -14.10 10.18
C LEU A 173 -44.52 -15.23 10.01
N ALA A 174 -44.13 -16.35 9.41
CA ALA A 174 -44.97 -17.51 9.29
C ALA A 174 -45.38 -18.05 10.66
N ALA A 175 -44.46 -18.09 11.62
CA ALA A 175 -44.75 -18.53 12.99
C ALA A 175 -45.77 -17.65 13.69
N ILE A 176 -45.68 -16.31 13.53
CA ILE A 176 -46.67 -15.36 14.07
C ILE A 176 -48.08 -15.70 13.51
N VAL A 177 -48.16 -15.88 12.18
CA VAL A 177 -49.43 -16.22 11.53
C VAL A 177 -50.00 -17.53 12.04
N VAL A 178 -49.17 -18.56 12.12
CA VAL A 178 -49.59 -19.89 12.62
C VAL A 178 -50.12 -19.81 14.05
N PHE A 179 -49.41 -19.13 14.95
CA PHE A 179 -49.85 -19.03 16.35
C PHE A 179 -51.06 -18.12 16.53
N HIS A 180 -51.17 -17.03 15.75
CA HIS A 180 -52.38 -16.21 15.75
C HIS A 180 -53.63 -17.02 15.45
N PHE A 181 -53.61 -17.75 14.34
CA PHE A 181 -54.80 -18.54 13.91
C PHE A 181 -55.02 -19.83 14.69
N SER A 182 -53.96 -20.51 15.11
CA SER A 182 -54.08 -21.81 15.75
C SER A 182 -54.37 -21.75 17.25
N LEU A 183 -53.95 -20.68 17.92
CA LEU A 183 -54.12 -20.48 19.36
C LEU A 183 -55.16 -19.40 19.67
N GLY A 184 -55.70 -18.68 18.67
CA GLY A 184 -56.64 -17.58 18.86
C GLY A 184 -56.00 -16.38 19.56
N LEU A 185 -54.67 -16.20 19.46
CA LEU A 185 -53.93 -15.10 20.08
C LEU A 185 -54.18 -13.78 19.36
N SER A 186 -54.13 -12.65 20.08
CA SER A 186 -54.00 -11.35 19.39
C SER A 186 -52.71 -11.28 18.56
N TRP A 187 -52.63 -10.40 17.60
CA TRP A 187 -51.39 -10.22 16.82
C TRP A 187 -50.19 -9.88 17.71
N ILE A 188 -50.41 -9.09 18.74
CA ILE A 188 -49.36 -8.70 19.69
C ILE A 188 -48.91 -9.90 20.52
N ASP A 189 -49.85 -10.71 21.03
CA ASP A 189 -49.53 -11.92 21.81
C ASP A 189 -48.84 -12.99 20.92
N ALA A 190 -49.22 -13.10 19.65
CA ALA A 190 -48.56 -13.99 18.71
C ALA A 190 -47.12 -13.57 18.42
N VAL A 191 -46.83 -12.27 18.26
CA VAL A 191 -45.47 -11.72 18.14
C VAL A 191 -44.70 -12.00 19.43
N TYR A 192 -45.27 -11.68 20.58
CA TYR A 192 -44.67 -11.93 21.89
C TYR A 192 -44.33 -13.40 22.08
N PHE A 193 -45.26 -14.31 21.87
CA PHE A 193 -45.03 -15.74 22.02
C PHE A 193 -44.00 -16.27 21.02
N THR A 194 -44.05 -15.89 19.76
CA THR A 194 -43.07 -16.28 18.76
C THR A 194 -41.67 -15.79 19.16
N THR A 195 -41.58 -14.56 19.66
CA THR A 195 -40.30 -13.95 20.10
C THR A 195 -39.72 -14.74 21.28
N THR A 196 -40.55 -15.05 22.30
CA THR A 196 -40.11 -15.81 23.49
C THR A 196 -39.63 -17.23 23.14
N VAL A 197 -40.27 -17.87 22.16
CA VAL A 197 -39.88 -19.19 21.65
C VAL A 197 -38.57 -19.12 20.87
N VAL A 198 -38.45 -18.18 19.91
CA VAL A 198 -37.27 -18.05 19.05
C VAL A 198 -36.05 -17.59 19.82
N THR A 199 -36.23 -16.69 20.81
CA THR A 199 -35.15 -16.22 21.68
C THR A 199 -34.80 -17.18 22.82
N THR A 200 -35.48 -18.29 22.91
CA THR A 200 -35.30 -19.32 23.96
C THR A 200 -35.60 -18.83 25.38
N VAL A 201 -36.29 -17.70 25.55
CA VAL A 201 -36.66 -17.15 26.87
C VAL A 201 -37.76 -17.97 27.52
N GLY A 202 -38.86 -18.27 26.81
CA GLY A 202 -39.91 -19.18 27.20
C GLY A 202 -40.51 -18.89 28.58
N PHE A 203 -41.17 -17.74 28.82
CA PHE A 203 -41.76 -17.39 30.09
C PHE A 203 -42.86 -18.41 30.58
N GLY A 204 -43.50 -19.13 29.64
CA GLY A 204 -44.47 -20.18 29.95
C GLY A 204 -45.89 -19.67 30.22
N ASP A 205 -46.12 -18.36 30.16
CA ASP A 205 -47.43 -17.71 30.30
C ASP A 205 -48.38 -18.04 29.14
N ILE A 206 -47.82 -18.15 27.91
CA ILE A 206 -48.49 -18.71 26.73
C ILE A 206 -47.80 -20.05 26.41
N ASN A 207 -48.58 -21.13 26.26
CA ASN A 207 -48.04 -22.47 26.02
C ASN A 207 -48.86 -23.25 25.01
N LEU A 208 -48.30 -24.39 24.51
CA LEU A 208 -48.90 -25.25 23.52
C LEU A 208 -49.63 -26.45 24.14
N GLN A 209 -49.93 -26.49 25.46
CA GLN A 209 -50.45 -27.66 26.15
C GLN A 209 -51.73 -28.21 25.53
N HIS A 210 -52.65 -27.35 25.13
CA HIS A 210 -53.95 -27.69 24.56
C HIS A 210 -53.99 -27.57 23.02
N ALA A 211 -52.86 -27.24 22.40
CA ALA A 211 -52.77 -27.06 20.94
C ALA A 211 -52.84 -28.42 20.22
N PRO A 212 -53.33 -28.44 18.95
CA PRO A 212 -53.27 -29.62 18.09
C PRO A 212 -51.85 -30.15 17.92
N VAL A 213 -51.72 -31.48 17.67
CA VAL A 213 -50.40 -32.13 17.54
C VAL A 213 -49.53 -31.45 16.46
N ALA A 214 -50.13 -31.08 15.33
CA ALA A 214 -49.41 -30.38 14.25
C ALA A 214 -48.79 -29.05 14.71
N VAL A 215 -49.49 -28.27 15.56
CA VAL A 215 -48.99 -27.01 16.10
C VAL A 215 -47.87 -27.26 17.13
N LYS A 216 -47.96 -28.33 17.93
CA LYS A 216 -46.89 -28.75 18.83
C LYS A 216 -45.62 -29.12 18.08
N LEU A 217 -45.75 -29.94 16.99
CA LEU A 217 -44.61 -30.32 16.15
C LEU A 217 -44.00 -29.10 15.45
N PHE A 218 -44.83 -28.18 14.96
CA PHE A 218 -44.35 -26.90 14.41
C PHE A 218 -43.59 -26.08 15.47
N GLY A 219 -44.09 -25.97 16.68
CA GLY A 219 -43.43 -25.31 17.79
C GLY A 219 -42.06 -25.92 18.09
N VAL A 220 -41.96 -27.25 18.15
CA VAL A 220 -40.67 -27.95 18.32
C VAL A 220 -39.70 -27.62 17.19
N ALA A 221 -40.14 -27.68 15.92
CA ALA A 221 -39.31 -27.30 14.78
C ALA A 221 -38.86 -25.85 14.86
N LEU A 222 -39.74 -24.94 15.28
CA LEU A 222 -39.41 -23.52 15.47
C LEU A 222 -38.35 -23.30 16.57
N MET A 223 -38.43 -24.06 17.69
CA MET A 223 -37.42 -23.99 18.75
C MET A 223 -36.02 -24.36 18.23
N PHE A 224 -35.91 -25.50 17.50
CA PHE A 224 -34.63 -25.85 16.88
C PHE A 224 -34.15 -24.84 15.86
N ALA A 225 -35.06 -24.33 15.02
CA ALA A 225 -34.73 -23.29 14.05
C ALA A 225 -34.28 -21.99 14.74
N GLY A 226 -34.89 -21.61 15.85
CA GLY A 226 -34.53 -20.42 16.66
C GLY A 226 -33.11 -20.54 17.20
N VAL A 227 -32.76 -21.66 17.84
CA VAL A 227 -31.39 -21.87 18.35
C VAL A 227 -30.36 -21.83 17.23
N LEU A 228 -30.63 -22.50 16.10
CA LEU A 228 -29.74 -22.49 14.93
C LEU A 228 -29.60 -21.09 14.35
N LEU A 229 -30.67 -20.32 14.30
CA LEU A 229 -30.67 -18.93 13.85
C LEU A 229 -29.76 -18.03 14.70
N ILE A 230 -29.89 -18.11 16.03
CA ILE A 230 -29.06 -17.35 16.95
C ILE A 230 -27.58 -17.71 16.75
N ALA A 231 -27.26 -19.00 16.66
CA ALA A 231 -25.91 -19.49 16.46
C ALA A 231 -25.29 -18.98 15.11
N ILE A 232 -26.07 -19.06 14.01
CA ILE A 232 -25.62 -18.55 12.70
C ILE A 232 -25.44 -17.03 12.75
N THR A 233 -26.37 -16.29 13.34
CA THR A 233 -26.30 -14.83 13.43
C THR A 233 -25.09 -14.39 14.26
N ALA A 234 -24.87 -15.02 15.42
CA ALA A 234 -23.70 -14.76 16.26
C ALA A 234 -22.38 -15.07 15.53
N SER A 235 -22.33 -16.19 14.81
CA SER A 235 -21.17 -16.58 14.00
C SER A 235 -20.90 -15.57 12.87
N LEU A 236 -21.93 -15.14 12.13
CA LEU A 236 -21.79 -14.14 11.07
C LEU A 236 -21.33 -12.78 11.62
N LEU A 237 -21.87 -12.38 12.77
CA LEU A 237 -21.46 -11.15 13.46
C LEU A 237 -20.00 -11.23 13.93
N ALA A 238 -19.61 -12.35 14.51
CA ALA A 238 -18.22 -12.59 14.91
C ALA A 238 -17.27 -12.52 13.71
N VAL A 239 -17.59 -13.19 12.61
CA VAL A 239 -16.82 -13.13 11.36
C VAL A 239 -16.76 -11.70 10.84
N PHE A 240 -17.88 -10.97 10.80
CA PHE A 240 -17.94 -9.58 10.34
C PHE A 240 -17.03 -8.65 11.15
N VAL A 241 -17.01 -8.82 12.47
CA VAL A 241 -16.17 -8.03 13.39
C VAL A 241 -14.69 -8.44 13.28
N LEU A 242 -14.41 -9.75 13.37
CA LEU A 242 -13.03 -10.27 13.43
C LEU A 242 -12.27 -10.13 12.10
N THR A 243 -12.95 -10.18 10.95
CA THR A 243 -12.30 -10.07 9.63
C THR A 243 -12.05 -8.64 9.17
N GLY A 244 -12.35 -7.62 9.99
CA GLY A 244 -12.22 -6.22 9.61
C GLY A 244 -13.13 -5.81 8.44
N THR A 245 -14.17 -6.61 8.14
CA THR A 245 -15.09 -6.34 7.01
C THR A 245 -15.79 -5.00 7.15
N ALA A 246 -16.11 -4.59 8.38
CA ALA A 246 -16.69 -3.29 8.67
C ALA A 246 -15.74 -2.14 8.29
N GLU A 247 -14.46 -2.30 8.54
CA GLU A 247 -13.44 -1.30 8.19
C GLU A 247 -13.21 -1.22 6.67
N LYS A 248 -13.13 -2.37 6.01
CA LYS A 248 -13.05 -2.43 4.53
C LYS A 248 -14.25 -1.74 3.88
N LEU A 249 -15.46 -2.01 4.36
CA LEU A 249 -16.68 -1.37 3.87
C LEU A 249 -16.67 0.16 4.14
N ARG A 250 -16.24 0.58 5.33
CA ARG A 250 -16.11 2.00 5.68
C ARG A 250 -15.11 2.71 4.78
N ASN A 251 -13.96 2.10 4.49
CA ASN A 251 -12.94 2.64 3.61
C ASN A 251 -13.46 2.78 2.17
N GLU A 252 -14.18 1.78 1.66
CA GLU A 252 -14.83 1.87 0.34
C GLU A 252 -15.88 2.98 0.27
N LEU A 253 -16.73 3.10 1.29
CA LEU A 253 -17.74 4.17 1.34
C LEU A 253 -17.11 5.56 1.41
N ARG A 254 -15.99 5.70 2.14
CA ARG A 254 -15.21 6.95 2.18
C ARG A 254 -14.59 7.25 0.81
N ALA A 255 -13.91 6.28 0.19
CA ALA A 255 -13.30 6.43 -1.13
C ALA A 255 -14.33 6.83 -2.20
N ARG A 256 -15.55 6.25 -2.18
CA ARG A 256 -16.65 6.61 -3.09
C ARG A 256 -17.12 8.05 -2.97
N ARG A 257 -16.94 8.70 -1.82
CA ARG A 257 -17.36 10.11 -1.59
C ARG A 257 -16.29 11.10 -2.02
N LEU A 258 -15.03 10.67 -2.16
CA LEU A 258 -13.93 11.54 -2.52
C LEU A 258 -14.02 11.95 -4.00
N ARG A 259 -13.64 13.20 -4.25
CA ARG A 259 -13.49 13.79 -5.58
C ARG A 259 -12.20 14.58 -5.61
N ASP A 260 -11.59 14.71 -6.76
CA ASP A 260 -10.34 15.45 -6.95
C ASP A 260 -9.20 14.94 -6.05
N HIS A 261 -9.25 13.66 -5.70
CA HIS A 261 -8.28 12.96 -4.86
C HIS A 261 -7.16 12.35 -5.70
N VAL A 262 -6.09 11.93 -5.04
CA VAL A 262 -5.00 11.17 -5.66
C VAL A 262 -5.12 9.71 -5.24
N VAL A 263 -5.03 8.81 -6.20
CA VAL A 263 -4.97 7.36 -5.95
C VAL A 263 -3.49 6.95 -5.91
N VAL A 264 -3.03 6.38 -4.79
CA VAL A 264 -1.67 5.88 -4.61
C VAL A 264 -1.71 4.36 -4.62
N CYS A 265 -0.99 3.73 -5.56
CA CYS A 265 -0.92 2.28 -5.71
C CYS A 265 0.43 1.76 -5.20
N GLY A 266 0.37 0.91 -4.16
CA GLY A 266 1.52 0.39 -3.43
C GLY A 266 1.78 1.18 -2.14
N LEU A 267 1.68 0.51 -0.99
CA LEU A 267 1.91 1.10 0.35
C LEU A 267 3.30 0.72 0.92
N GLY A 268 4.29 0.58 0.05
CA GLY A 268 5.70 0.48 0.45
C GLY A 268 6.25 1.84 0.91
N SER A 269 7.56 1.92 1.14
CA SER A 269 8.23 3.14 1.64
C SER A 269 7.90 4.39 0.83
N VAL A 270 7.93 4.32 -0.50
CA VAL A 270 7.61 5.46 -1.38
C VAL A 270 6.13 5.83 -1.31
N GLY A 271 5.24 4.84 -1.41
CA GLY A 271 3.79 5.10 -1.36
C GLY A 271 3.35 5.71 -0.04
N THR A 272 3.90 5.22 1.07
CA THR A 272 3.68 5.78 2.41
C THR A 272 4.18 7.23 2.50
N ALA A 273 5.38 7.52 2.00
CA ALA A 273 5.93 8.87 2.00
C ALA A 273 5.10 9.84 1.12
N VAL A 274 4.69 9.40 -0.08
CA VAL A 274 3.83 10.18 -0.99
C VAL A 274 2.46 10.42 -0.37
N ALA A 275 1.81 9.39 0.19
CA ALA A 275 0.50 9.54 0.81
C ALA A 275 0.53 10.45 2.04
N ARG A 276 1.62 10.40 2.82
CA ARG A 276 1.86 11.29 3.96
C ARG A 276 2.04 12.75 3.52
N ASP A 277 2.86 13.01 2.50
CA ASP A 277 3.09 14.37 1.99
C ASP A 277 1.81 14.97 1.39
N LEU A 278 1.06 14.22 0.57
CA LEU A 278 -0.23 14.64 0.04
C LEU A 278 -1.23 14.97 1.14
N SER A 279 -1.33 14.09 2.14
CA SER A 279 -2.24 14.29 3.29
C SER A 279 -1.84 15.49 4.13
N GLY A 280 -0.53 15.72 4.33
CA GLY A 280 0.00 16.89 5.02
C GLY A 280 -0.32 18.21 4.33
N ARG A 281 -0.49 18.19 3.01
CA ARG A 281 -0.95 19.33 2.20
C ARG A 281 -2.48 19.44 2.10
N GLY A 282 -3.23 18.62 2.85
CA GLY A 282 -4.69 18.62 2.82
C GLY A 282 -5.32 18.03 1.56
N ILE A 283 -4.55 17.31 0.75
CA ILE A 283 -5.04 16.68 -0.49
C ILE A 283 -5.64 15.33 -0.13
N PRO A 284 -6.89 15.03 -0.55
CA PRO A 284 -7.49 13.73 -0.31
C PRO A 284 -6.74 12.63 -1.04
N VAL A 285 -6.49 11.52 -0.35
CA VAL A 285 -5.77 10.35 -0.87
C VAL A 285 -6.60 9.10 -0.69
N VAL A 286 -6.58 8.22 -1.67
CA VAL A 286 -7.03 6.83 -1.58
C VAL A 286 -5.83 5.95 -1.87
N VAL A 287 -5.58 4.97 -1.02
CA VAL A 287 -4.47 4.03 -1.21
C VAL A 287 -5.00 2.69 -1.70
N ILE A 288 -4.30 2.05 -2.63
CA ILE A 288 -4.56 0.67 -3.06
C ILE A 288 -3.31 -0.16 -2.78
N ASP A 289 -3.46 -1.23 -2.00
CA ASP A 289 -2.38 -2.19 -1.76
C ASP A 289 -2.94 -3.61 -1.60
N PRO A 290 -2.31 -4.66 -2.16
CA PRO A 290 -2.82 -6.02 -2.05
C PRO A 290 -2.66 -6.63 -0.65
N VAL A 291 -1.72 -6.15 0.16
CA VAL A 291 -1.31 -6.73 1.45
C VAL A 291 -1.40 -5.72 2.59
N ALA A 292 -2.09 -4.58 2.38
CA ALA A 292 -2.19 -3.55 3.42
C ALA A 292 -2.75 -4.13 4.72
N ASP A 293 -1.94 -4.09 5.77
CA ASP A 293 -2.33 -4.41 7.13
C ASP A 293 -2.68 -3.15 7.95
N ASP A 294 -3.22 -3.36 9.15
CA ASP A 294 -3.66 -2.26 10.01
C ASP A 294 -2.49 -1.38 10.53
N GLU A 295 -1.28 -1.92 10.59
CA GLU A 295 -0.09 -1.20 11.07
C GLU A 295 0.42 -0.23 10.00
N MET A 296 0.58 -0.70 8.77
CA MET A 296 0.90 0.10 7.60
C MET A 296 -0.11 1.23 7.35
N HIS A 297 -1.38 0.94 7.60
CA HIS A 297 -2.47 1.90 7.50
C HIS A 297 -2.35 3.05 8.53
N ARG A 298 -1.97 2.73 9.77
CA ARG A 298 -1.79 3.74 10.84
C ARG A 298 -0.61 4.66 10.59
N GLU A 299 0.44 4.17 9.95
CA GLU A 299 1.63 4.96 9.61
C GLU A 299 1.36 6.00 8.51
N THR A 300 0.42 5.71 7.61
CA THR A 300 0.13 6.62 6.48
C THR A 300 -0.69 7.83 6.91
N ASN A 301 -1.87 7.65 7.35
CA ASN A 301 -2.81 8.59 7.95
C ASN A 301 -4.13 7.84 8.21
N PRO A 302 -4.67 7.80 9.43
CA PRO A 302 -5.93 7.12 9.73
C PRO A 302 -7.16 7.68 8.98
N ARG A 303 -7.02 8.81 8.30
CA ARG A 303 -8.08 9.41 7.47
C ARG A 303 -8.05 8.97 6.01
N CYS A 304 -6.93 8.39 5.53
CA CYS A 304 -6.81 7.91 4.15
C CYS A 304 -7.53 6.56 4.00
N PRO A 305 -8.56 6.45 3.14
CA PRO A 305 -9.16 5.15 2.85
C PRO A 305 -8.15 4.23 2.17
N VAL A 306 -8.03 2.99 2.66
CA VAL A 306 -7.23 1.95 2.02
C VAL A 306 -8.15 0.92 1.39
N ILE A 307 -7.94 0.66 0.12
CA ILE A 307 -8.62 -0.38 -0.66
C ILE A 307 -7.67 -1.57 -0.81
N VAL A 308 -7.97 -2.65 -0.11
CA VAL A 308 -7.18 -3.88 -0.23
C VAL A 308 -7.51 -4.56 -1.55
N GLY A 309 -6.50 -4.72 -2.40
CA GLY A 309 -6.65 -5.37 -3.70
C GLY A 309 -5.53 -5.06 -4.69
N ASP A 310 -5.56 -5.77 -5.79
CA ASP A 310 -4.61 -5.63 -6.89
C ASP A 310 -5.02 -4.47 -7.81
N ALA A 311 -4.18 -3.45 -7.91
CA ALA A 311 -4.43 -2.23 -8.68
C ALA A 311 -4.40 -2.45 -10.22
N THR A 312 -3.94 -3.59 -10.71
CA THR A 312 -4.04 -3.95 -12.15
C THR A 312 -5.47 -4.30 -12.55
N ARG A 313 -6.34 -4.55 -11.56
CA ARG A 313 -7.73 -4.95 -11.81
C ARG A 313 -8.65 -3.74 -11.89
N PRO A 314 -9.38 -3.53 -13.02
CA PRO A 314 -10.29 -2.41 -13.19
C PRO A 314 -11.30 -2.22 -12.04
N VAL A 315 -11.82 -3.33 -11.49
CA VAL A 315 -12.79 -3.31 -10.38
C VAL A 315 -12.21 -2.64 -9.13
N ILE A 316 -10.93 -2.82 -8.85
CA ILE A 316 -10.25 -2.21 -7.69
C ILE A 316 -10.07 -0.70 -7.91
N LEU A 317 -9.68 -0.30 -9.11
CA LEU A 317 -9.56 1.11 -9.48
C LEU A 317 -10.92 1.83 -9.41
N HIS A 318 -12.00 1.18 -9.87
CA HIS A 318 -13.37 1.71 -9.70
C HIS A 318 -13.75 1.89 -8.23
N ARG A 319 -13.39 0.94 -7.35
CA ARG A 319 -13.63 1.04 -5.90
C ARG A 319 -12.88 2.23 -5.29
N ALA A 320 -11.68 2.53 -5.78
CA ALA A 320 -10.91 3.69 -5.40
C ALA A 320 -11.42 5.01 -6.02
N GLY A 321 -12.39 4.95 -6.92
CA GLY A 321 -12.99 6.13 -7.56
C GLY A 321 -12.09 6.80 -8.57
N ILE A 322 -11.32 6.03 -9.35
CA ILE A 322 -10.36 6.53 -10.33
C ILE A 322 -10.97 7.52 -11.33
N GLU A 323 -12.26 7.39 -11.66
CA GLU A 323 -12.99 8.25 -12.58
C GLU A 323 -13.16 9.69 -12.05
N ARG A 324 -12.99 9.87 -10.75
CA ARG A 324 -13.12 11.16 -10.05
C ARG A 324 -11.80 11.64 -9.47
N ALA A 325 -10.74 10.84 -9.64
CA ALA A 325 -9.40 11.19 -9.21
C ALA A 325 -8.79 12.26 -10.12
N ARG A 326 -7.89 13.08 -9.57
CA ARG A 326 -7.05 14.00 -10.37
C ARG A 326 -5.80 13.33 -10.90
N ALA A 327 -5.26 12.39 -10.12
CA ALA A 327 -4.03 11.68 -10.45
C ALA A 327 -4.03 10.28 -9.88
N LEU A 328 -3.24 9.41 -10.52
CA LEU A 328 -2.81 8.13 -9.97
C LEU A 328 -1.29 8.13 -9.85
N VAL A 329 -0.78 7.66 -8.71
CA VAL A 329 0.64 7.46 -8.45
C VAL A 329 0.89 5.97 -8.26
N ALA A 330 1.52 5.31 -9.23
CA ALA A 330 1.94 3.92 -9.12
C ALA A 330 3.38 3.86 -8.63
N CYS A 331 3.59 3.34 -7.42
CA CYS A 331 4.88 3.35 -6.72
C CYS A 331 5.27 2.02 -6.10
N THR A 332 4.90 0.91 -6.74
CA THR A 332 5.36 -0.43 -6.37
C THR A 332 6.87 -0.61 -6.66
N SER A 333 7.44 -1.71 -6.20
CA SER A 333 8.86 -2.03 -6.46
C SER A 333 9.14 -2.60 -7.86
N ASN A 334 8.10 -2.76 -8.71
CA ASN A 334 8.19 -3.36 -10.04
C ASN A 334 7.74 -2.37 -11.11
N ASP A 335 8.65 -1.99 -12.01
CA ASP A 335 8.42 -1.00 -13.07
C ASP A 335 7.36 -1.44 -14.08
N ALA A 336 7.35 -2.72 -14.45
CA ALA A 336 6.35 -3.27 -15.37
C ALA A 336 4.94 -3.25 -14.74
N LEU A 337 4.85 -3.58 -13.45
CA LEU A 337 3.59 -3.51 -12.71
C LEU A 337 3.08 -2.07 -12.60
N ASN A 338 3.97 -1.10 -12.37
CA ASN A 338 3.59 0.32 -12.31
C ASN A 338 3.05 0.80 -13.65
N LEU A 339 3.64 0.35 -14.77
CA LEU A 339 3.15 0.66 -16.10
C LEU A 339 1.79 0.00 -16.38
N GLU A 340 1.61 -1.27 -16.03
CA GLU A 340 0.33 -1.97 -16.17
C GLU A 340 -0.79 -1.30 -15.38
N ILE A 341 -0.53 -0.89 -14.13
CA ILE A 341 -1.46 -0.12 -13.30
C ILE A 341 -1.82 1.20 -13.99
N GLY A 342 -0.83 1.93 -14.50
CA GLY A 342 -1.05 3.20 -15.20
C GLY A 342 -1.92 3.05 -16.45
N LEU A 343 -1.63 2.05 -17.31
CA LEU A 343 -2.41 1.75 -18.52
C LEU A 343 -3.85 1.34 -18.18
N THR A 344 -4.02 0.49 -17.17
CA THR A 344 -5.36 0.06 -16.73
C THR A 344 -6.15 1.24 -16.19
N ALA A 345 -5.53 2.10 -15.37
CA ALA A 345 -6.18 3.28 -14.83
C ALA A 345 -6.59 4.28 -15.92
N GLN A 346 -5.75 4.47 -16.92
CA GLN A 346 -6.08 5.29 -18.09
C GLN A 346 -7.29 4.73 -18.82
N SER A 347 -7.31 3.45 -19.13
CA SER A 347 -8.43 2.78 -19.80
C SER A 347 -9.75 2.93 -19.03
N VAL A 348 -9.72 2.79 -17.70
CA VAL A 348 -10.89 2.95 -16.83
C VAL A 348 -11.38 4.40 -16.81
N ALA A 349 -10.46 5.36 -16.70
CA ALA A 349 -10.81 6.80 -16.66
C ALA A 349 -11.39 7.28 -17.98
N GLU A 350 -10.84 6.85 -19.13
CA GLU A 350 -11.32 7.15 -20.46
C GLU A 350 -12.71 6.56 -20.73
N ALA A 351 -12.99 5.37 -20.23
CA ALA A 351 -14.28 4.71 -20.33
C ALA A 351 -15.39 5.45 -19.57
N SER A 352 -15.06 6.24 -18.55
CA SER A 352 -16.03 6.91 -17.68
C SER A 352 -16.31 8.33 -18.15
N ARG A 353 -16.67 8.67 -19.26
CA ARG A 353 -17.24 9.95 -19.82
C ARG A 353 -17.03 11.24 -18.97
N SER A 354 -16.14 11.26 -17.98
CA SER A 354 -15.96 12.44 -17.11
C SER A 354 -15.24 13.61 -17.80
N GLY A 355 -14.66 13.37 -18.97
CA GLY A 355 -13.95 14.40 -19.76
C GLY A 355 -12.72 14.99 -19.07
N ARG A 356 -12.42 14.55 -17.87
CA ARG A 356 -11.30 15.07 -17.07
C ARG A 356 -10.07 14.18 -17.30
N PRO A 357 -8.93 14.74 -17.75
CA PRO A 357 -7.72 13.96 -17.93
C PRO A 357 -7.17 13.46 -16.57
N LEU A 358 -6.94 12.16 -16.47
CA LEU A 358 -6.27 11.54 -15.31
C LEU A 358 -4.77 11.71 -15.49
N ARG A 359 -4.09 12.29 -14.49
CA ARG A 359 -2.64 12.36 -14.47
C ARG A 359 -2.05 11.06 -13.97
N LEU A 360 -1.07 10.53 -14.70
CA LEU A 360 -0.44 9.25 -14.39
C LEU A 360 1.03 9.49 -14.02
N VAL A 361 1.37 9.20 -12.77
CA VAL A 361 2.72 9.29 -12.23
C VAL A 361 3.18 7.88 -11.88
N MET A 362 4.30 7.44 -12.39
CA MET A 362 4.79 6.09 -12.17
C MET A 362 6.24 6.10 -11.71
N ARG A 363 6.51 5.31 -10.68
CA ARG A 363 7.87 5.04 -10.25
C ARG A 363 8.54 4.17 -11.31
N CYS A 364 9.72 4.56 -11.74
CA CYS A 364 10.53 3.83 -12.71
C CYS A 364 12.00 3.87 -12.31
N PHE A 365 12.63 2.72 -12.22
CA PHE A 365 14.07 2.59 -11.97
C PHE A 365 14.88 2.55 -13.27
N ASP A 366 14.28 1.99 -14.32
CA ASP A 366 14.93 1.82 -15.62
C ASP A 366 14.81 3.10 -16.45
N ALA A 367 15.94 3.77 -16.65
CA ALA A 367 16.00 5.00 -17.45
C ALA A 367 15.72 4.76 -18.93
N ASP A 368 16.03 3.57 -19.46
CA ASP A 368 15.78 3.22 -20.85
C ASP A 368 14.29 2.96 -21.10
N LEU A 369 13.64 2.26 -20.16
CA LEU A 369 12.20 2.09 -20.16
C LEU A 369 11.51 3.45 -20.07
N ALA A 370 11.99 4.33 -19.18
CA ALA A 370 11.45 5.67 -19.04
C ALA A 370 11.54 6.48 -20.34
N ARG A 371 12.67 6.46 -21.04
CA ARG A 371 12.84 7.13 -22.33
C ARG A 371 11.91 6.56 -23.41
N ARG A 372 11.74 5.24 -23.48
CA ARG A 372 10.84 4.59 -24.45
C ARG A 372 9.38 4.96 -24.21
N ILE A 373 8.95 5.03 -22.96
CA ILE A 373 7.58 5.42 -22.61
C ILE A 373 7.33 6.88 -22.95
N HIS A 374 8.25 7.79 -22.64
CA HIS A 374 8.14 9.20 -23.01
C HIS A 374 8.09 9.44 -24.52
N ALA A 375 8.81 8.61 -25.30
CA ALA A 375 8.78 8.70 -26.77
C ALA A 375 7.42 8.32 -27.37
N VAL A 376 6.59 7.58 -26.64
CA VAL A 376 5.28 7.08 -27.11
C VAL A 376 4.11 7.96 -26.60
N SER A 377 4.24 8.56 -25.43
CA SER A 377 3.15 9.33 -24.82
C SER A 377 3.63 10.33 -23.75
N ASP A 378 3.16 11.57 -23.88
CA ASP A 378 3.40 12.64 -22.90
C ASP A 378 2.46 12.58 -21.68
N ASN A 379 1.50 11.64 -21.66
CA ASN A 379 0.52 11.53 -20.59
C ASN A 379 1.08 10.91 -19.30
N TYR A 380 2.28 10.32 -19.38
CA TYR A 380 2.93 9.64 -18.26
C TYR A 380 4.08 10.45 -17.72
N THR A 381 4.08 10.68 -16.41
CA THR A 381 5.25 11.25 -15.71
C THR A 381 5.97 10.12 -14.98
N LEU A 382 7.19 9.84 -15.40
CA LEU A 382 8.02 8.81 -14.80
C LEU A 382 8.99 9.45 -13.81
N VAL A 383 9.01 8.94 -12.58
CA VAL A 383 9.82 9.48 -11.49
C VAL A 383 10.76 8.39 -10.98
N SER A 384 12.06 8.65 -10.99
CA SER A 384 13.06 7.76 -10.42
C SER A 384 13.43 8.21 -9.01
N GLU A 385 12.90 7.49 -8.00
CA GLU A 385 13.29 7.68 -6.61
C GLU A 385 14.80 7.56 -6.42
N ALA A 386 15.39 6.53 -7.05
CA ALA A 386 16.81 6.25 -6.89
C ALA A 386 17.69 7.39 -7.42
N LYS A 387 17.32 8.01 -8.54
CA LYS A 387 18.06 9.12 -9.11
C LYS A 387 17.97 10.37 -8.22
N ILE A 388 16.77 10.73 -7.77
CA ILE A 388 16.54 11.91 -6.93
C ILE A 388 17.27 11.76 -5.59
N ALA A 389 17.14 10.59 -4.97
CA ALA A 389 17.81 10.34 -3.70
C ALA A 389 19.35 10.29 -3.86
N ALA A 390 19.86 9.66 -4.93
CA ALA A 390 21.31 9.58 -5.18
C ALA A 390 21.97 10.96 -5.26
N GLU A 391 21.33 11.94 -5.89
CA GLU A 391 21.84 13.31 -5.96
C GLU A 391 22.01 13.93 -4.56
N VAL A 392 21.08 13.67 -3.63
CA VAL A 392 21.16 14.13 -2.25
C VAL A 392 22.26 13.40 -1.49
N PHE A 393 22.36 12.08 -1.64
CA PHE A 393 23.41 11.27 -1.01
C PHE A 393 24.81 11.71 -1.46
N VAL A 394 24.99 11.94 -2.75
CA VAL A 394 26.25 12.44 -3.34
C VAL A 394 26.60 13.81 -2.75
N ARG A 395 25.65 14.72 -2.74
CA ARG A 395 25.87 16.04 -2.15
C ARG A 395 26.29 15.95 -0.70
N ARG A 396 25.60 15.13 0.11
CA ARG A 396 25.93 14.91 1.52
C ARG A 396 27.29 14.24 1.73
N ALA A 397 27.68 13.33 0.84
CA ALA A 397 29.00 12.69 0.90
C ALA A 397 30.15 13.67 0.56
N LEU A 398 29.90 14.64 -0.31
CA LEU A 398 30.88 15.60 -0.78
C LEU A 398 30.86 16.94 -0.02
N GLU A 399 29.98 17.16 0.94
CA GLU A 399 29.99 18.34 1.80
C GLU A 399 31.34 18.43 2.54
N PRO A 400 31.91 19.63 2.74
CA PRO A 400 33.09 19.79 3.58
C PRO A 400 32.81 19.33 5.02
N ALA A 401 33.86 18.82 5.69
CA ALA A 401 33.79 18.35 7.07
C ALA A 401 33.53 19.48 8.05
#